data_e6f5e34202695ed961fa0e53e61ec6c1
#
_entry.id   e6f5e34202695ed961fa0e53e61ec6c1
#
_cell.length_a   1.000
_cell.length_b   1.000
_cell.length_c   1.000
_cell.angle_alpha   90.00
_cell.angle_beta   90.00
_cell.angle_gamma   90.00
#
_symmetry.space_group_name_H-M   'P 1'
#
loop_
_entity.id
_entity.type
_entity.pdbx_description
1 polymer ?
#
loop_
_entity_poly.entity_id
_entity_poly.type
_entity_poly.pdbx_seq_one_letter_code
_entity_poly.pdbx_strand_id
1 'polypeptide(L)'
;VDARELKKEHMVKLPVIVYNRPTKDAVIGDAIRLRRLLEERARSEEKRGAPYIRPIVLFQAQPRTGSGSETFEKVKRLLMEVGIPEKEIAIKTSTVDDLKEADLLSRDCPIRYIITVNALKEGWDCPFAYILASLANKTSPVAVEQILGRVLRQPYAIRQEAAVMNLSYVLTCSADFRNTLDHIVLGLNGAGFSSKDY
;
A
#
# COMPACT_ATOMS: atom_id res chain seq x y z
N VAL A 1 -3.27 20.63 10.94
CA VAL A 1 -4.35 19.62 11.08
C VAL A 1 -3.75 18.45 11.86
N ASP A 2 -4.35 18.11 12.99
CA ASP A 2 -3.92 17.04 13.86
C ASP A 2 -4.34 15.67 13.26
N ALA A 3 -3.54 14.65 13.48
CA ALA A 3 -3.83 13.28 13.06
C ALA A 3 -5.16 12.74 13.65
N ARG A 4 -5.52 13.19 14.85
CA ARG A 4 -6.83 12.87 15.46
C ARG A 4 -7.99 13.47 14.68
N GLU A 5 -7.84 14.68 14.18
CA GLU A 5 -8.86 15.32 13.35
C GLU A 5 -9.03 14.57 12.04
N LEU A 6 -7.92 14.19 11.38
CA LEU A 6 -7.96 13.39 10.14
C LEU A 6 -8.66 12.03 10.34
N LYS A 7 -8.47 11.40 11.50
CA LYS A 7 -9.15 10.14 11.84
C LYS A 7 -10.64 10.37 12.08
N LYS A 8 -11.02 11.41 12.81
CA LYS A 8 -12.43 11.77 13.06
C LYS A 8 -13.18 12.10 11.79
N GLU A 9 -12.52 12.79 10.87
CA GLU A 9 -13.06 13.16 9.56
C GLU A 9 -13.00 12.00 8.54
N HIS A 10 -12.64 10.80 8.99
CA HIS A 10 -12.52 9.61 8.14
C HIS A 10 -11.59 9.79 6.93
N MET A 11 -10.56 10.61 7.08
CA MET A 11 -9.59 10.86 6.01
C MET A 11 -8.48 9.82 5.92
N VAL A 12 -8.26 9.07 7.01
CA VAL A 12 -7.21 8.06 7.11
C VAL A 12 -7.73 6.72 7.65
N LYS A 13 -7.15 5.63 7.13
CA LYS A 13 -7.42 4.26 7.56
C LYS A 13 -6.47 3.89 8.70
N LEU A 14 -6.98 3.80 9.89
CA LEU A 14 -6.28 3.41 11.11
C LEU A 14 -7.13 2.42 11.93
N PRO A 15 -6.49 1.46 12.60
CA PRO A 15 -5.04 1.26 12.78
C PRO A 15 -4.32 0.72 11.54
N VAL A 16 -2.98 0.78 11.60
CA VAL A 16 -2.09 0.11 10.65
C VAL A 16 -1.77 -1.28 11.20
N ILE A 17 -2.01 -2.31 10.39
CA ILE A 17 -1.68 -3.70 10.72
C ILE A 17 -0.36 -4.05 10.04
N VAL A 18 0.63 -4.44 10.82
CA VAL A 18 1.97 -4.77 10.31
C VAL A 18 2.20 -6.26 10.39
N TYR A 19 2.54 -6.86 9.26
CA TYR A 19 2.95 -8.26 9.15
C TYR A 19 4.45 -8.36 8.83
N ASN A 20 5.22 -9.00 9.71
CA ASN A 20 6.60 -9.36 9.44
C ASN A 20 6.66 -10.77 8.87
N ARG A 21 7.33 -10.93 7.73
CA ARG A 21 7.46 -12.22 7.04
C ARG A 21 8.92 -12.62 6.91
N PRO A 22 9.24 -13.92 6.84
CA PRO A 22 10.64 -14.40 6.81
C PRO A 22 11.33 -14.11 5.48
N THR A 23 10.59 -14.02 4.38
CA THR A 23 11.15 -13.87 3.03
C THR A 23 10.37 -12.88 2.18
N LYS A 24 11.00 -12.39 1.11
CA LYS A 24 10.36 -11.55 0.09
C LYS A 24 9.23 -12.28 -0.64
N ASP A 25 9.42 -13.57 -0.94
CA ASP A 25 8.37 -14.38 -1.58
C ASP A 25 7.15 -14.52 -0.69
N ALA A 26 7.33 -14.66 0.63
CA ALA A 26 6.23 -14.66 1.59
C ALA A 26 5.50 -13.32 1.64
N VAL A 27 6.23 -12.19 1.56
CA VAL A 27 5.62 -10.85 1.47
C VAL A 27 4.77 -10.74 0.21
N ILE A 28 5.29 -11.12 -0.94
CA ILE A 28 4.57 -11.05 -2.22
C ILE A 28 3.32 -11.93 -2.18
N GLY A 29 3.46 -13.19 -1.78
CA GLY A 29 2.34 -14.13 -1.72
C GLY A 29 1.23 -13.70 -0.76
N ASP A 30 1.59 -13.22 0.43
CA ASP A 30 0.63 -12.76 1.42
C ASP A 30 -0.05 -11.45 1.01
N ALA A 31 0.68 -10.54 0.37
CA ALA A 31 0.09 -9.31 -0.18
C ALA A 31 -0.98 -9.61 -1.24
N ILE A 32 -0.72 -10.56 -2.14
CA ILE A 32 -1.68 -10.99 -3.16
C ILE A 32 -2.92 -11.61 -2.51
N ARG A 33 -2.75 -12.51 -1.55
CA ARG A 33 -3.86 -13.16 -0.82
C ARG A 33 -4.71 -12.14 -0.06
N LEU A 34 -4.07 -11.26 0.69
CA LEU A 34 -4.76 -10.23 1.45
C LEU A 34 -5.56 -9.29 0.53
N ARG A 35 -4.95 -8.85 -0.58
CA ARG A 35 -5.63 -8.00 -1.56
C ARG A 35 -6.90 -8.67 -2.10
N ARG A 36 -6.82 -9.97 -2.45
CA ARG A 36 -7.97 -10.72 -2.94
C ARG A 36 -9.09 -10.80 -1.90
N LEU A 37 -8.76 -11.07 -0.64
CA LEU A 37 -9.73 -11.08 0.45
C LEU A 37 -10.40 -9.72 0.63
N LEU A 38 -9.63 -8.63 0.58
CA LEU A 38 -10.17 -7.28 0.67
C LEU A 38 -11.08 -6.95 -0.54
N GLU A 39 -10.72 -7.38 -1.74
CA GLU A 39 -11.57 -7.16 -2.92
C GLU A 39 -12.89 -7.95 -2.84
N GLU A 40 -12.85 -9.18 -2.39
CA GLU A 40 -14.08 -9.98 -2.16
C GLU A 40 -14.99 -9.27 -1.15
N ARG A 41 -14.41 -8.76 -0.07
CA ARG A 41 -15.16 -8.01 0.92
C ARG A 41 -15.72 -6.71 0.34
N ALA A 42 -14.93 -5.96 -0.40
CA ALA A 42 -15.37 -4.73 -1.05
C ALA A 42 -16.54 -4.98 -2.02
N ARG A 43 -16.48 -6.04 -2.82
CA ARG A 43 -17.57 -6.44 -3.71
C ARG A 43 -18.83 -6.84 -2.96
N SER A 44 -18.67 -7.53 -1.83
CA SER A 44 -19.82 -7.90 -0.98
C SER A 44 -20.50 -6.66 -0.40
N GLU A 45 -19.73 -5.68 0.07
CA GLU A 45 -20.25 -4.42 0.59
C GLU A 45 -20.89 -3.57 -0.53
N GLU A 46 -20.31 -3.55 -1.72
CA GLU A 46 -20.87 -2.85 -2.88
C GLU A 46 -22.26 -3.36 -3.24
N LYS A 47 -22.49 -4.67 -3.20
CA LYS A 47 -23.82 -5.28 -3.41
C LYS A 47 -24.84 -4.82 -2.36
N ARG A 48 -24.40 -4.32 -1.23
CA ARG A 48 -25.22 -3.75 -0.15
C ARG A 48 -25.36 -2.23 -0.23
N GLY A 49 -24.82 -1.61 -1.28
CA GLY A 49 -24.91 -0.18 -1.52
C GLY A 49 -23.68 0.63 -1.12
N ALA A 50 -22.57 0.00 -0.72
CA ALA A 50 -21.32 0.70 -0.47
C ALA A 50 -20.68 1.21 -1.77
N PRO A 51 -19.82 2.24 -1.70
CA PRO A 51 -19.08 2.73 -2.87
C PRO A 51 -18.17 1.64 -3.47
N TYR A 52 -17.90 1.75 -4.77
CA TYR A 52 -16.94 0.90 -5.44
C TYR A 52 -15.52 1.11 -4.89
N ILE A 53 -14.87 0.01 -4.49
CA ILE A 53 -13.47 0.00 -4.06
C ILE A 53 -12.78 -1.21 -4.70
N ARG A 54 -11.66 -0.95 -5.37
CA ARG A 54 -10.74 -1.96 -5.87
C ARG A 54 -9.43 -1.85 -5.10
N PRO A 55 -9.20 -2.70 -4.07
CA PRO A 55 -7.98 -2.65 -3.27
C PRO A 55 -6.73 -2.84 -4.10
N ILE A 56 -5.74 -1.98 -3.89
CA ILE A 56 -4.47 -1.95 -4.59
C ILE A 56 -3.34 -2.23 -3.61
N VAL A 57 -2.36 -3.04 -4.04
CA VAL A 57 -1.08 -3.22 -3.36
C VAL A 57 -0.06 -2.24 -3.93
N LEU A 58 0.61 -1.48 -3.07
CA LEU A 58 1.84 -0.77 -3.40
C LEU A 58 3.04 -1.67 -3.06
N PHE A 59 3.76 -2.14 -4.06
CA PHE A 59 5.05 -2.79 -3.88
C PHE A 59 6.17 -1.76 -3.90
N GLN A 60 6.95 -1.71 -2.83
CA GLN A 60 8.17 -0.93 -2.79
C GLN A 60 9.35 -1.83 -3.20
N ALA A 61 9.85 -1.62 -4.40
CA ALA A 61 11.03 -2.29 -4.93
C ALA A 61 12.32 -1.55 -4.52
N GLN A 62 13.46 -2.20 -4.72
CA GLN A 62 14.78 -1.61 -4.47
C GLN A 62 15.29 -0.83 -5.69
N PRO A 63 16.06 0.24 -5.47
CA PRO A 63 16.89 0.81 -6.54
C PRO A 63 17.85 -0.25 -7.10
N ARG A 64 18.25 -0.10 -8.35
CA ARG A 64 19.22 -0.98 -9.00
C ARG A 64 20.63 -0.72 -8.40
N THR A 65 20.98 -1.46 -7.35
CA THR A 65 22.29 -1.38 -6.65
C THR A 65 22.90 -2.78 -6.54
N GLY A 66 23.58 -3.23 -7.58
CA GLY A 66 24.29 -4.51 -7.56
C GLY A 66 23.46 -5.76 -7.89
N SER A 67 24.10 -6.92 -7.87
CA SER A 67 23.47 -8.23 -8.09
C SER A 67 22.62 -8.62 -6.88
N GLY A 68 21.36 -8.98 -7.10
CA GLY A 68 20.42 -9.44 -6.07
C GLY A 68 19.45 -8.42 -5.52
N SER A 69 19.44 -7.17 -6.02
CA SER A 69 18.41 -6.20 -5.66
C SER A 69 17.06 -6.59 -6.23
N GLU A 70 16.00 -6.39 -5.44
CA GLU A 70 14.62 -6.60 -5.88
C GLU A 70 14.16 -5.37 -6.69
N THR A 71 14.61 -5.29 -7.95
CA THR A 71 14.25 -4.20 -8.86
C THR A 71 12.77 -4.29 -9.27
N PHE A 72 12.22 -3.18 -9.78
CA PHE A 72 10.83 -3.17 -10.21
C PHE A 72 10.58 -4.14 -11.37
N GLU A 73 11.55 -4.36 -12.26
CA GLU A 73 11.45 -5.33 -13.34
C GLU A 73 11.37 -6.77 -12.81
N LYS A 74 12.17 -7.09 -11.79
CA LYS A 74 12.14 -8.40 -11.14
C LYS A 74 10.80 -8.63 -10.43
N VAL A 75 10.30 -7.64 -9.69
CA VAL A 75 9.00 -7.73 -9.02
C VAL A 75 7.87 -7.93 -10.03
N LYS A 76 7.86 -7.16 -11.12
CA LYS A 76 6.87 -7.34 -12.21
C LYS A 76 6.90 -8.77 -12.76
N ARG A 77 8.08 -9.28 -13.06
CA ARG A 77 8.25 -10.65 -13.57
C ARG A 77 7.72 -11.69 -12.58
N LEU A 78 8.06 -11.57 -11.29
CA LEU A 78 7.58 -12.49 -10.26
C LEU A 78 6.05 -12.48 -10.14
N LEU A 79 5.42 -11.31 -10.21
CA LEU A 79 3.95 -11.22 -10.21
C LEU A 79 3.34 -11.92 -11.43
N MET A 80 3.93 -11.77 -12.61
CA MET A 80 3.45 -12.43 -13.82
C MET A 80 3.66 -13.95 -13.75
N GLU A 81 4.77 -14.42 -13.20
CA GLU A 81 5.06 -15.85 -13.00
C GLU A 81 4.05 -16.53 -12.06
N VAL A 82 3.53 -15.83 -11.06
CA VAL A 82 2.47 -16.36 -10.19
C VAL A 82 1.06 -16.15 -10.76
N GLY A 83 0.95 -15.72 -12.01
CA GLY A 83 -0.31 -15.68 -12.76
C GLY A 83 -1.06 -14.35 -12.70
N ILE A 84 -0.45 -13.26 -12.23
CA ILE A 84 -1.07 -11.94 -12.28
C ILE A 84 -1.04 -11.41 -13.73
N PRO A 85 -2.20 -11.04 -14.31
CA PRO A 85 -2.24 -10.46 -15.66
C PRO A 85 -1.45 -9.16 -15.73
N GLU A 86 -0.68 -8.96 -16.80
CA GLU A 86 0.15 -7.75 -16.97
C GLU A 86 -0.67 -6.45 -16.88
N LYS A 87 -1.90 -6.44 -17.39
CA LYS A 87 -2.81 -5.29 -17.33
C LYS A 87 -3.18 -4.84 -15.91
N GLU A 88 -3.00 -5.71 -14.92
CA GLU A 88 -3.26 -5.40 -13.51
C GLU A 88 -2.05 -4.79 -12.79
N ILE A 89 -0.89 -4.75 -13.45
CA ILE A 89 0.38 -4.30 -12.91
C ILE A 89 0.77 -2.97 -13.55
N ALA A 90 1.03 -1.97 -12.73
CA ALA A 90 1.54 -0.67 -13.18
C ALA A 90 2.87 -0.37 -12.49
N ILE A 91 3.78 0.29 -13.19
CA ILE A 91 5.06 0.75 -12.67
C ILE A 91 5.03 2.27 -12.55
N LYS A 92 5.41 2.77 -11.37
CA LYS A 92 5.56 4.21 -11.11
C LYS A 92 6.93 4.47 -10.49
N THR A 93 7.84 4.99 -11.30
CA THR A 93 9.20 5.39 -10.92
C THR A 93 9.51 6.77 -11.49
N SER A 94 10.72 7.27 -11.28
CA SER A 94 11.18 8.52 -11.88
C SER A 94 11.28 8.47 -13.42
N THR A 95 11.37 7.28 -14.00
CA THR A 95 11.60 7.07 -15.44
C THR A 95 10.45 6.35 -16.15
N VAL A 96 9.62 5.63 -15.40
CA VAL A 96 8.46 4.89 -15.93
C VAL A 96 7.21 5.37 -15.20
N ASP A 97 6.19 5.75 -15.96
CA ASP A 97 4.92 6.24 -15.41
C ASP A 97 3.73 5.61 -16.15
N ASP A 98 3.34 4.42 -15.72
CA ASP A 98 2.17 3.72 -16.25
C ASP A 98 0.85 4.29 -15.70
N LEU A 99 0.92 5.24 -14.74
CA LEU A 99 -0.26 5.83 -14.11
C LEU A 99 -0.68 7.17 -14.73
N LYS A 100 0.11 7.72 -15.65
CA LYS A 100 -0.10 9.06 -16.21
C LYS A 100 -1.49 9.27 -16.82
N GLU A 101 -2.01 8.26 -17.50
CA GLU A 101 -3.33 8.30 -18.15
C GLU A 101 -4.38 7.44 -17.42
N ALA A 102 -4.02 6.89 -16.23
CA ALA A 102 -4.88 5.96 -15.51
C ALA A 102 -5.82 6.72 -14.55
N ASP A 103 -7.12 6.44 -14.65
CA ASP A 103 -8.08 6.78 -13.60
C ASP A 103 -8.20 5.61 -12.62
N LEU A 104 -7.44 5.66 -11.52
CA LEU A 104 -7.38 4.59 -10.53
C LEU A 104 -8.71 4.35 -9.80
N LEU A 105 -9.64 5.29 -9.83
CA LEU A 105 -10.96 5.16 -9.22
C LEU A 105 -12.00 4.58 -10.18
N SER A 106 -11.72 4.56 -11.48
CA SER A 106 -12.63 4.01 -12.48
C SER A 106 -12.83 2.51 -12.31
N ARG A 107 -14.07 2.05 -12.54
CA ARG A 107 -14.40 0.61 -12.63
C ARG A 107 -13.69 -0.08 -13.79
N ASP A 108 -13.43 0.66 -14.86
CA ASP A 108 -12.78 0.13 -16.07
C ASP A 108 -11.27 -0.01 -15.91
N CYS A 109 -10.69 0.60 -14.87
CA CYS A 109 -9.27 0.49 -14.59
C CYS A 109 -8.93 -0.89 -14.01
N PRO A 110 -8.06 -1.68 -14.67
CA PRO A 110 -7.72 -3.03 -14.21
C PRO A 110 -6.63 -3.06 -13.14
N ILE A 111 -5.95 -1.94 -12.86
CA ILE A 111 -4.75 -1.90 -12.01
C ILE A 111 -5.09 -2.31 -10.57
N ARG A 112 -4.37 -3.32 -10.08
CA ARG A 112 -4.46 -3.88 -8.72
C ARG A 112 -3.13 -3.89 -7.98
N TYR A 113 -2.02 -3.74 -8.71
CA TYR A 113 -0.66 -3.77 -8.21
C TYR A 113 0.13 -2.63 -8.80
N ILE A 114 0.72 -1.79 -7.95
CA ILE A 114 1.59 -0.70 -8.37
C ILE A 114 2.97 -0.97 -7.79
N ILE A 115 3.98 -0.99 -8.64
CA ILE A 115 5.37 -1.16 -8.25
C ILE A 115 6.06 0.20 -8.31
N THR A 116 6.65 0.61 -7.20
CA THR A 116 7.39 1.87 -7.08
C THR A 116 8.75 1.63 -6.45
N VAL A 117 9.71 2.50 -6.74
CA VAL A 117 11.04 2.48 -6.11
C VAL A 117 11.17 3.65 -5.14
N ASN A 118 11.01 4.86 -5.62
CA ASN A 118 11.05 6.09 -4.86
C ASN A 118 9.87 6.96 -5.29
N ALA A 119 8.69 6.62 -4.83
CA ALA A 119 7.43 7.29 -5.20
C ALA A 119 7.29 8.73 -4.69
N LEU A 120 8.38 9.33 -4.25
CA LEU A 120 8.37 10.44 -3.30
C LEU A 120 8.31 11.82 -3.93
N LYS A 121 8.69 11.93 -5.20
CA LYS A 121 8.86 13.23 -5.84
C LYS A 121 7.64 13.65 -6.68
N GLU A 122 6.65 12.79 -6.83
CA GLU A 122 5.57 13.02 -7.77
C GLU A 122 4.22 12.97 -7.08
N GLY A 123 3.45 14.03 -7.25
CA GLY A 123 2.13 14.23 -6.65
C GLY A 123 1.04 13.35 -7.25
N TRP A 124 1.19 12.03 -7.17
CA TRP A 124 0.13 11.10 -7.53
C TRP A 124 -0.64 10.61 -6.30
N ASP A 125 -1.89 10.30 -6.47
CA ASP A 125 -2.78 9.86 -5.43
C ASP A 125 -3.35 8.48 -5.74
N CYS A 126 -3.50 7.65 -4.71
CA CYS A 126 -4.05 6.32 -4.84
C CYS A 126 -4.96 5.98 -3.63
N PRO A 127 -6.20 6.51 -3.59
CA PRO A 127 -7.11 6.26 -2.47
C PRO A 127 -7.47 4.78 -2.28
N PHE A 128 -7.32 3.95 -3.30
CA PHE A 128 -7.56 2.51 -3.24
C PHE A 128 -6.34 1.69 -2.77
N ALA A 129 -5.22 2.34 -2.45
CA ALA A 129 -4.08 1.66 -1.84
C ALA A 129 -4.42 1.23 -0.41
N TYR A 130 -4.48 -0.06 -0.16
CA TYR A 130 -4.76 -0.67 1.14
C TYR A 130 -3.55 -1.36 1.74
N ILE A 131 -2.64 -1.83 0.91
CA ILE A 131 -1.52 -2.67 1.32
C ILE A 131 -0.22 -2.05 0.82
N LEU A 132 0.73 -1.87 1.72
CA LEU A 132 2.12 -1.60 1.42
C LEU A 132 2.92 -2.89 1.61
N ALA A 133 3.51 -3.40 0.53
CA ALA A 133 4.42 -4.54 0.57
C ALA A 133 5.84 -4.06 0.26
N SER A 134 6.67 -3.90 1.30
CA SER A 134 8.04 -3.44 1.13
C SER A 134 8.99 -4.60 0.91
N LEU A 135 9.72 -4.55 -0.21
CA LEU A 135 10.81 -5.47 -0.56
C LEU A 135 12.18 -4.78 -0.41
N ALA A 136 12.19 -3.54 0.08
CA ALA A 136 13.41 -2.79 0.32
C ALA A 136 14.13 -3.29 1.59
N ASN A 137 15.45 -3.43 1.54
CA ASN A 137 16.26 -3.79 2.70
C ASN A 137 16.53 -2.59 3.60
N LYS A 138 16.76 -1.43 2.99
CA LYS A 138 17.02 -0.15 3.68
C LYS A 138 16.17 0.93 3.06
N THR A 139 15.56 1.74 3.91
CA THR A 139 14.71 2.85 3.48
C THR A 139 14.85 4.00 4.48
N SER A 140 14.96 5.24 3.97
CA SER A 140 14.99 6.40 4.85
C SER A 140 13.65 6.62 5.55
N PRO A 141 13.63 7.19 6.78
CA PRO A 141 12.36 7.49 7.47
C PRO A 141 11.40 8.32 6.63
N VAL A 142 11.91 9.34 5.93
CA VAL A 142 11.10 10.19 5.04
C VAL A 142 10.44 9.36 3.92
N ALA A 143 11.18 8.41 3.35
CA ALA A 143 10.64 7.53 2.32
C ALA A 143 9.53 6.64 2.84
N VAL A 144 9.68 6.08 4.05
CA VAL A 144 8.64 5.26 4.69
C VAL A 144 7.41 6.10 5.00
N GLU A 145 7.56 7.29 5.57
CA GLU A 145 6.43 8.19 5.85
C GLU A 145 5.63 8.52 4.59
N GLN A 146 6.30 8.86 3.52
CA GLN A 146 5.65 9.29 2.29
C GLN A 146 4.89 8.15 1.61
N ILE A 147 5.48 6.95 1.55
CA ILE A 147 4.79 5.81 0.96
C ILE A 147 3.66 5.29 1.85
N LEU A 148 3.86 5.29 3.17
CA LEU A 148 2.82 4.93 4.13
C LEU A 148 1.64 5.91 4.05
N GLY A 149 1.91 7.21 3.94
CA GLY A 149 0.88 8.24 3.80
C GLY A 149 -0.08 8.01 2.64
N ARG A 150 0.37 7.36 1.56
CA ARG A 150 -0.50 6.99 0.42
C ARG A 150 -1.45 5.84 0.78
N VAL A 151 -0.98 4.89 1.59
CA VAL A 151 -1.79 3.74 2.01
C VAL A 151 -2.76 4.11 3.14
N LEU A 152 -2.42 5.10 3.95
CA LEU A 152 -3.29 5.57 5.05
C LEU A 152 -4.57 6.24 4.54
N ARG A 153 -4.59 6.75 3.32
CA ARG A 153 -5.72 7.53 2.82
C ARG A 153 -6.99 6.69 2.71
N GLN A 154 -8.09 7.20 3.29
CA GLN A 154 -9.40 6.57 3.22
C GLN A 154 -10.05 6.86 1.88
N PRO A 155 -10.56 5.84 1.15
CA PRO A 155 -11.34 6.07 -0.06
C PRO A 155 -12.55 6.96 0.23
N TYR A 156 -12.76 7.96 -0.63
CA TYR A 156 -13.89 8.91 -0.56
C TYR A 156 -14.00 9.70 0.75
N ALA A 157 -13.00 9.61 1.65
CA ALA A 157 -13.08 10.15 3.01
C ALA A 157 -14.35 9.70 3.76
N ILE A 158 -14.76 8.45 3.56
CA ILE A 158 -15.96 7.85 4.14
C ILE A 158 -15.59 6.57 4.88
N ARG A 159 -16.08 6.45 6.12
CA ARG A 159 -15.97 5.19 6.86
C ARG A 159 -16.77 4.09 6.16
N GLN A 160 -16.14 2.94 5.95
CA GLN A 160 -16.77 1.77 5.38
C GLN A 160 -17.47 0.94 6.47
N GLU A 161 -18.56 0.25 6.12
CA GLU A 161 -19.29 -0.65 7.04
C GLU A 161 -18.40 -1.83 7.48
N ALA A 162 -17.68 -2.44 6.56
CA ALA A 162 -16.74 -3.51 6.89
C ALA A 162 -15.51 -2.95 7.58
N ALA A 163 -15.24 -3.38 8.81
CA ALA A 163 -14.10 -2.90 9.61
C ALA A 163 -12.75 -3.05 8.89
N VAL A 164 -12.53 -4.17 8.19
CA VAL A 164 -11.30 -4.45 7.45
C VAL A 164 -11.03 -3.47 6.31
N MET A 165 -12.04 -2.76 5.83
CA MET A 165 -11.94 -1.73 4.79
C MET A 165 -11.58 -0.34 5.35
N ASN A 166 -11.44 -0.21 6.66
CA ASN A 166 -10.99 1.01 7.34
C ASN A 166 -9.58 0.88 7.92
N LEU A 167 -8.86 -0.18 7.57
CA LEU A 167 -7.51 -0.48 8.05
C LEU A 167 -6.49 -0.29 6.93
N SER A 168 -5.26 0.00 7.31
CA SER A 168 -4.10 -0.04 6.42
C SER A 168 -3.21 -1.22 6.77
N TYR A 169 -2.63 -1.86 5.78
CA TYR A 169 -1.85 -3.08 5.95
C TYR A 169 -0.43 -2.88 5.41
N VAL A 170 0.55 -3.30 6.18
CA VAL A 170 1.96 -3.26 5.79
C VAL A 170 2.57 -4.65 5.95
N LEU A 171 3.22 -5.13 4.90
CA LEU A 171 4.00 -6.37 4.92
C LEU A 171 5.46 -6.04 4.63
N THR A 172 6.36 -6.59 5.43
CA THR A 172 7.82 -6.45 5.25
C THR A 172 8.54 -7.69 5.72
N CYS A 173 9.74 -7.92 5.18
CA CYS A 173 10.68 -8.92 5.69
C CYS A 173 12.00 -8.29 6.17
N SER A 174 12.09 -6.96 6.18
CA SER A 174 13.28 -6.22 6.59
C SER A 174 13.13 -5.69 8.02
N ALA A 175 14.10 -6.03 8.88
CA ALA A 175 14.17 -5.50 10.24
C ALA A 175 14.39 -3.97 10.22
N ASP A 176 15.21 -3.46 9.30
CA ASP A 176 15.46 -2.00 9.16
C ASP A 176 14.18 -1.25 8.79
N PHE A 177 13.40 -1.76 7.85
CA PHE A 177 12.13 -1.16 7.47
C PHE A 177 11.16 -1.15 8.66
N ARG A 178 11.06 -2.28 9.38
CA ARG A 178 10.20 -2.39 10.55
C ARG A 178 10.60 -1.42 11.65
N ASN A 179 11.88 -1.33 11.98
CA ASN A 179 12.37 -0.39 12.98
C ASN A 179 12.06 1.05 12.60
N THR A 180 12.21 1.41 11.32
CA THR A 180 11.85 2.73 10.82
C THR A 180 10.35 2.98 10.92
N LEU A 181 9.52 2.00 10.56
CA LEU A 181 8.07 2.07 10.69
C LEU A 181 7.64 2.25 12.15
N ASP A 182 8.22 1.49 13.08
CA ASP A 182 7.91 1.60 14.51
C ASP A 182 8.23 3.00 15.06
N HIS A 183 9.31 3.62 14.63
CA HIS A 183 9.63 5.02 14.98
C HIS A 183 8.61 6.02 14.44
N ILE A 184 8.15 5.83 13.21
CA ILE A 184 7.12 6.67 12.59
C ILE A 184 5.81 6.54 13.35
N VAL A 185 5.42 5.31 13.68
CA VAL A 185 4.20 5.02 14.44
C VAL A 185 4.25 5.65 15.83
N LEU A 186 5.41 5.60 16.51
CA LEU A 186 5.62 6.32 17.78
C LEU A 186 5.47 7.84 17.59
N GLY A 187 5.97 8.40 16.49
CA GLY A 187 5.79 9.81 16.15
C GLY A 187 4.31 10.16 15.90
N LEU A 188 3.58 9.31 15.20
CA LEU A 188 2.13 9.44 14.99
C LEU A 188 1.38 9.37 16.32
N ASN A 189 1.76 8.49 17.23
CA ASN A 189 1.20 8.42 18.58
C ASN A 189 1.41 9.71 19.37
N GLY A 190 2.61 10.29 19.28
CA GLY A 190 2.91 11.61 19.88
C GLY A 190 2.04 12.72 19.28
N ALA A 191 1.63 12.59 18.02
CA ALA A 191 0.74 13.52 17.33
C ALA A 191 -0.76 13.22 17.56
N GLY A 192 -1.10 12.23 18.39
CA GLY A 192 -2.49 11.97 18.79
C GLY A 192 -3.09 10.62 18.39
N PHE A 193 -2.31 9.72 17.82
CA PHE A 193 -2.71 8.32 17.64
C PHE A 193 -2.32 7.50 18.88
N SER A 194 -3.22 6.68 19.39
CA SER A 194 -2.91 5.80 20.53
C SER A 194 -2.22 4.51 20.05
N SER A 195 -1.52 3.83 20.97
CA SER A 195 -0.93 2.50 20.70
C SER A 195 -1.95 1.42 20.35
N LYS A 196 -3.26 1.73 20.43
CA LYS A 196 -4.36 0.86 20.01
C LYS A 196 -4.75 1.06 18.54
N ASP A 197 -4.11 1.97 17.85
CA ASP A 197 -4.44 2.34 16.46
C ASP A 197 -3.55 1.63 15.43
N TYR A 198 -2.76 0.61 15.85
CA TYR A 198 -1.94 -0.24 14.98
C TYR A 198 -1.66 -1.63 15.59
#